data_82b1ead804ba849e944dff723470ec90
#
_entry.id   82b1ead804ba849e944dff723470ec90
#
_cell.length_a   1.000
_cell.length_b   1.000
_cell.length_c   1.000
_cell.angle_alpha   90.00
_cell.angle_beta   90.00
_cell.angle_gamma   90.00
#
_symmetry.space_group_name_H-M   'P 1'
#
loop_
_entity.id
_entity.type
_entity.pdbx_description
1 polymer ?
#
loop_
_entity_poly.entity_id
_entity_poly.type
_entity_poly.pdbx_seq_one_letter_code
_entity_poly.pdbx_strand_id
1 'polypeptide(L)' 'QRTEPKWAFIRRQLAIAYGRNGDIAAADLALAEEAILLGDDQQAVRMAKRVLADGRLKDDLRNRANDILFRFGKLAP' A
#
# COMPACT_ATOMS: atom_id res chain seq x y z
N GLN A 1 14.23 -20.89 -1.86
CA GLN A 1 13.43 -20.20 -2.82
C GLN A 1 12.04 -19.86 -2.34
N ARG A 2 11.61 -18.68 -2.63
CA ARG A 2 10.33 -18.20 -2.18
C ARG A 2 9.44 -17.85 -3.37
N THR A 3 8.21 -18.31 -3.33
CA THR A 3 7.22 -17.98 -4.35
C THR A 3 6.35 -16.84 -3.85
N GLU A 4 6.14 -15.85 -4.68
CA GLU A 4 5.30 -14.73 -4.32
C GLU A 4 3.87 -15.22 -4.10
N PRO A 5 3.22 -14.84 -2.98
CA PRO A 5 1.84 -15.24 -2.75
C PRO A 5 0.93 -14.72 -3.85
N LYS A 6 -0.08 -15.52 -4.18
CA LYS A 6 -1.03 -15.14 -5.21
C LYS A 6 -1.68 -13.79 -4.92
N TRP A 7 -2.01 -13.53 -3.64
CA TRP A 7 -2.66 -12.27 -3.27
C TRP A 7 -1.74 -11.08 -3.47
N ALA A 8 -0.42 -11.25 -3.21
CA ALA A 8 0.53 -10.17 -3.45
C ALA A 8 0.64 -9.87 -4.93
N PHE A 9 0.64 -10.90 -5.77
CA PHE A 9 0.69 -10.70 -7.21
C PHE A 9 -0.53 -9.90 -7.69
N ILE A 10 -1.71 -10.26 -7.19
CA ILE A 10 -2.94 -9.55 -7.56
C ILE A 10 -2.86 -8.09 -7.15
N ARG A 11 -2.37 -7.80 -5.93
CA ARG A 11 -2.22 -6.42 -5.47
C ARG A 11 -1.27 -5.63 -6.36
N ARG A 12 -0.18 -6.26 -6.80
CA ARG A 12 0.76 -5.60 -7.70
C ARG A 12 0.11 -5.27 -9.03
N GLN A 13 -0.70 -6.18 -9.57
CA GLN A 13 -1.41 -5.91 -10.82
C GLN A 13 -2.38 -4.74 -10.68
N LEU A 14 -3.07 -4.65 -9.53
CA LEU A 14 -3.94 -3.53 -9.25
C LEU A 14 -3.17 -2.22 -9.20
N ALA A 15 -1.99 -2.23 -8.56
CA ALA A 15 -1.17 -1.03 -8.48
C ALA A 15 -0.80 -0.52 -9.87
N ILE A 16 -0.43 -1.43 -10.76
CA ILE A 16 -0.08 -1.07 -12.13
C ILE A 16 -1.28 -0.44 -12.84
N ALA A 17 -2.46 -1.06 -12.69
CA ALA A 17 -3.68 -0.57 -13.34
C ALA A 17 -4.05 0.83 -12.83
N TYR A 18 -4.00 1.03 -11.51
CA TYR A 18 -4.30 2.34 -10.94
C TYR A 18 -3.31 3.40 -11.42
N GLY A 19 -2.04 3.03 -11.47
CA GLY A 19 -1.02 3.97 -11.93
C GLY A 19 -1.23 4.40 -13.37
N ARG A 20 -1.65 3.48 -14.23
CA ARG A 20 -1.93 3.79 -15.64
C ARG A 20 -3.10 4.75 -15.78
N ASN A 21 -4.04 4.71 -14.84
CA ASN A 21 -5.19 5.60 -14.86
C ASN A 21 -4.92 6.91 -14.12
N GLY A 22 -3.71 7.13 -13.66
CA GLY A 22 -3.35 8.36 -12.97
C GLY A 22 -3.81 8.41 -11.53
N ASP A 23 -4.31 7.32 -10.97
CA ASP A 23 -4.74 7.26 -9.58
C ASP A 23 -3.57 6.80 -8.71
N ILE A 24 -2.68 7.74 -8.43
CA ILE A 24 -1.44 7.42 -7.74
C ILE A 24 -1.68 6.99 -6.29
N ALA A 25 -2.64 7.62 -5.61
CA ALA A 25 -2.92 7.24 -4.22
C ALA A 25 -3.41 5.79 -4.14
N ALA A 26 -4.32 5.40 -5.03
CA ALA A 26 -4.79 4.02 -5.06
C ALA A 26 -3.67 3.06 -5.42
N ALA A 27 -2.78 3.46 -6.34
CA ALA A 27 -1.63 2.63 -6.71
C ALA A 27 -0.71 2.44 -5.51
N ASP A 28 -0.41 3.50 -4.78
CA ASP A 28 0.47 3.41 -3.62
C ASP A 28 -0.16 2.56 -2.52
N LEU A 29 -1.49 2.68 -2.33
CA LEU A 29 -2.16 1.84 -1.34
C LEU A 29 -2.10 0.37 -1.73
N ALA A 30 -2.28 0.05 -3.01
CA ALA A 30 -2.16 -1.33 -3.47
C ALA A 30 -0.77 -1.88 -3.24
N LEU A 31 0.27 -1.05 -3.44
CA LEU A 31 1.65 -1.44 -3.17
C LEU A 31 1.88 -1.66 -1.67
N ALA A 32 1.26 -0.83 -0.82
CA ALA A 32 1.36 -1.04 0.62
C ALA A 32 0.75 -2.38 1.01
N GLU A 33 -0.40 -2.72 0.44
CA GLU A 33 -1.05 -3.99 0.74
C GLU A 33 -0.25 -5.18 0.22
N GLU A 34 0.38 -5.03 -0.95
CA GLU A 34 1.29 -6.06 -1.44
C GLU A 34 2.43 -6.29 -0.45
N ALA A 35 3.02 -5.21 0.04
CA ALA A 35 4.14 -5.30 0.98
C ALA A 35 3.73 -6.04 2.25
N ILE A 36 2.52 -5.80 2.75
CA ILE A 36 2.03 -6.51 3.93
C ILE A 36 1.97 -8.01 3.67
N LEU A 37 1.45 -8.39 2.51
CA LEU A 37 1.33 -9.80 2.15
C LEU A 37 2.69 -10.47 1.98
N LEU A 38 3.71 -9.69 1.64
CA LEU A 38 5.07 -10.21 1.50
C LEU A 38 5.87 -10.12 2.79
N GLY A 39 5.29 -9.57 3.85
CA GLY A 39 5.97 -9.42 5.12
C GLY A 39 6.94 -8.26 5.19
N ASP A 40 6.81 -7.30 4.26
CA ASP A 40 7.70 -6.13 4.20
C ASP A 40 7.02 -4.94 4.88
N ASP A 41 7.08 -4.92 6.21
CA ASP A 41 6.38 -3.91 7.00
C ASP A 41 6.91 -2.50 6.74
N GLN A 42 8.21 -2.36 6.52
CA GLN A 42 8.80 -1.04 6.27
C GLN A 42 8.29 -0.45 4.97
N GLN A 43 8.21 -1.28 3.94
CA GLN A 43 7.70 -0.82 2.65
C GLN A 43 6.22 -0.46 2.76
N ALA A 44 5.45 -1.27 3.51
CA ALA A 44 4.03 -0.97 3.73
C ALA A 44 3.85 0.40 4.37
N VAL A 45 4.67 0.71 5.38
CA VAL A 45 4.59 2.00 6.07
C VAL A 45 4.98 3.13 5.12
N ARG A 46 6.04 2.96 4.32
CA ARG A 46 6.46 3.99 3.38
C ARG A 46 5.36 4.31 2.37
N MET A 47 4.73 3.27 1.82
CA MET A 47 3.68 3.47 0.83
C MET A 47 2.46 4.12 1.46
N ALA A 48 2.08 3.71 2.68
CA ALA A 48 0.95 4.32 3.37
C ALA A 48 1.19 5.80 3.63
N LYS A 49 2.41 6.19 3.99
CA LYS A 49 2.74 7.59 4.18
C LYS A 49 2.60 8.38 2.88
N ARG A 50 2.99 7.77 1.76
CA ARG A 50 2.82 8.42 0.46
C ARG A 50 1.36 8.64 0.13
N VAL A 51 0.51 7.64 0.45
CA VAL A 51 -0.92 7.78 0.25
C VAL A 51 -1.46 9.00 1.02
N LEU A 52 -1.06 9.12 2.28
CA LEU A 52 -1.56 10.20 3.12
C LEU A 52 -1.04 11.58 2.73
N ALA A 53 0.01 11.63 1.92
CA ALA A 53 0.53 12.91 1.43
C ALA A 53 -0.34 13.52 0.33
N ASP A 54 -1.29 12.76 -0.23
CA ASP A 54 -2.16 13.26 -1.28
C ASP A 54 -3.29 14.07 -0.66
N GLY A 55 -3.34 15.37 -0.96
CA GLY A 55 -4.35 16.25 -0.39
C GLY A 55 -5.75 16.05 -0.93
N ARG A 56 -5.92 15.26 -1.99
CA ARG A 56 -7.22 14.98 -2.57
C ARG A 56 -7.73 13.59 -2.22
N LEU A 57 -7.16 13.01 -1.19
CA LEU A 57 -7.41 11.62 -0.82
C LEU A 57 -8.85 11.42 -0.38
N LYS A 58 -9.47 10.36 -0.90
CA LYS A 58 -10.80 9.95 -0.47
C LYS A 58 -10.72 9.34 0.92
N ASP A 59 -11.83 9.44 1.68
CA ASP A 59 -11.83 9.00 3.07
C ASP A 59 -11.52 7.51 3.24
N ASP A 60 -12.04 6.66 2.35
CA ASP A 60 -11.78 5.24 2.49
C ASP A 60 -10.31 4.91 2.29
N LEU A 61 -9.64 5.56 1.35
CA LEU A 61 -8.21 5.36 1.14
C LEU A 61 -7.42 5.90 2.33
N ARG A 62 -7.82 7.06 2.84
CA ARG A 62 -7.16 7.63 4.02
C ARG A 62 -7.27 6.71 5.22
N ASN A 63 -8.46 6.16 5.44
CA ASN A 63 -8.68 5.27 6.57
C ASN A 63 -7.86 4.00 6.46
N ARG A 64 -7.74 3.46 5.26
CA ARG A 64 -6.95 2.25 5.04
C ARG A 64 -5.46 2.52 5.25
N ALA A 65 -4.97 3.67 4.78
CA ALA A 65 -3.57 4.03 4.97
C ALA A 65 -3.27 4.26 6.45
N ASN A 66 -4.17 4.93 7.16
CA ASN A 66 -4.02 5.14 8.60
C ASN A 66 -4.01 3.83 9.35
N ASP A 67 -4.85 2.87 8.95
CA ASP A 67 -4.88 1.55 9.58
C ASP A 67 -3.53 0.85 9.41
N ILE A 68 -2.92 0.95 8.24
CA ILE A 68 -1.61 0.37 8.00
C ILE A 68 -0.57 1.00 8.93
N LEU A 69 -0.58 2.32 9.04
CA LEU A 69 0.36 3.00 9.92
C LEU A 69 0.13 2.62 11.38
N PHE A 70 -1.12 2.47 11.79
CA PHE A 70 -1.43 2.08 13.15
C PHE A 70 -0.90 0.69 13.47
N ARG A 71 -1.07 -0.25 12.52
CA ARG A 71 -0.68 -1.64 12.75
C ARG A 71 0.83 -1.87 12.62
N PHE A 72 1.47 -1.20 11.67
CA PHE A 72 2.85 -1.51 11.31
C PHE A 72 3.82 -0.39 11.63
N GLY A 73 3.35 0.82 11.78
CA GLY A 73 4.22 1.97 12.00
C GLY A 73 5.01 1.89 13.28
N LYS A 74 4.47 1.22 14.28
CA LYS A 74 5.16 1.07 15.56
C LYS A 74 6.35 0.14 15.47
N LEU A 75 6.36 -0.76 14.49
CA LEU A 75 7.41 -1.73 14.33
C LEU A 75 8.48 -1.26 13.36
N ALA A 76 8.17 -0.30 12.52
CA ALA A 76 9.11 0.23 11.53
C ALA A 76 9.94 1.33 12.17
N PRO A 77 11.26 1.29 11.96
CA PRO A 77 12.13 2.34 12.50
C PRO A 77 11.87 3.70 11.88
#